data_cd8bbf678d3215aa201fb79a5a887b9f
#
_entry.id   cd8bbf678d3215aa201fb79a5a887b9f
#
_cell.length_a   1.000
_cell.length_b   1.000
_cell.length_c   1.000
_cell.angle_alpha   90.00
_cell.angle_beta   90.00
_cell.angle_gamma   90.00
#
_symmetry.space_group_name_H-M   'P 1'
#
loop_
_entity.id
_entity.type
_entity.pdbx_description
1 polymer ?
#
loop_
_entity_poly.entity_id
_entity_poly.type
_entity_poly.pdbx_seq_one_letter_code
_entity_poly.pdbx_strand_id
1 'polypeptide(L)'
;MINFNVPPIVGTEIDYIRQAIENHKICGDGAFTKQCSKWIEENTGTAKTLLTTSCTHATEMAAILLDIKPGDEVIMPSYTFVSTADAFVLRGAKAVFVDIHPETMNIDERLIENAITEKTKAIVPVHYAGVACKMDEICAIAQKYDLKVVEDAAQGVMASYKGK
;
A
#
# COMPACT_ATOMS: atom_id res chain seq x y z
N MET A 1 -31.97 1.01 3.14
CA MET A 1 -30.91 1.88 2.54
C MET A 1 -29.60 1.15 2.73
N ILE A 2 -28.80 1.00 1.68
CA ILE A 2 -27.46 0.40 1.76
C ILE A 2 -26.47 1.53 2.02
N ASN A 3 -25.76 1.49 3.14
CA ASN A 3 -24.74 2.47 3.45
C ASN A 3 -23.49 2.22 2.62
N PHE A 4 -22.78 3.28 2.23
CA PHE A 4 -21.53 3.18 1.48
C PHE A 4 -20.44 2.48 2.30
N ASN A 5 -20.33 2.81 3.58
CA ASN A 5 -19.37 2.21 4.49
C ASN A 5 -19.99 2.05 5.89
N VAL A 6 -19.75 0.89 6.49
CA VAL A 6 -20.15 0.62 7.88
C VAL A 6 -18.99 -0.09 8.55
N PRO A 7 -18.42 0.46 9.65
CA PRO A 7 -17.38 -0.23 10.41
C PRO A 7 -17.89 -1.58 10.91
N PRO A 8 -17.15 -2.68 10.70
CA PRO A 8 -17.55 -3.97 11.25
C PRO A 8 -17.43 -3.95 12.76
N ILE A 9 -18.46 -4.43 13.45
CA ILE A 9 -18.45 -4.66 14.90
C ILE A 9 -18.80 -6.15 15.10
N VAL A 10 -17.87 -6.91 15.63
CA VAL A 10 -18.01 -8.36 15.83
C VAL A 10 -18.33 -8.74 17.28
N GLY A 11 -18.26 -7.78 18.21
CA GLY A 11 -18.65 -7.93 19.62
C GLY A 11 -17.53 -8.30 20.58
N THR A 12 -16.32 -8.53 20.09
CA THR A 12 -15.16 -8.91 20.93
C THR A 12 -14.19 -7.74 21.21
N GLU A 13 -14.44 -6.57 20.63
CA GLU A 13 -13.54 -5.41 20.68
C GLU A 13 -13.22 -4.99 22.13
N ILE A 14 -14.26 -4.92 22.97
CA ILE A 14 -14.11 -4.52 24.38
C ILE A 14 -13.27 -5.52 25.18
N ASP A 15 -13.38 -6.81 24.85
CA ASP A 15 -12.59 -7.85 25.53
C ASP A 15 -11.10 -7.73 25.20
N TYR A 16 -10.75 -7.43 23.93
CA TYR A 16 -9.37 -7.16 23.54
C TYR A 16 -8.82 -5.88 24.18
N ILE A 17 -9.64 -4.83 24.28
CA ILE A 17 -9.25 -3.59 24.99
C ILE A 17 -8.98 -3.90 26.47
N ARG A 18 -9.85 -4.66 27.13
CA ARG A 18 -9.67 -5.07 28.54
C ARG A 18 -8.38 -5.86 28.73
N GLN A 19 -8.11 -6.84 27.88
CA GLN A 19 -6.87 -7.61 27.90
C GLN A 19 -5.63 -6.72 27.72
N ALA A 20 -5.67 -5.72 26.83
CA ALA A 20 -4.56 -4.78 26.65
C ALA A 20 -4.27 -3.98 27.92
N ILE A 21 -5.33 -3.55 28.65
CA ILE A 21 -5.22 -2.84 29.91
C ILE A 21 -4.64 -3.75 31.00
N GLU A 22 -5.17 -4.97 31.14
CA GLU A 22 -4.71 -5.97 32.12
C GLU A 22 -3.25 -6.35 31.91
N ASN A 23 -2.79 -6.39 30.65
CA ASN A 23 -1.39 -6.63 30.29
C ASN A 23 -0.49 -5.41 30.58
N HIS A 24 -1.02 -4.31 31.10
CA HIS A 24 -0.30 -3.06 31.36
C HIS A 24 0.46 -2.51 30.15
N LYS A 25 -0.02 -2.80 28.94
CA LYS A 25 0.62 -2.35 27.68
C LYS A 25 -0.43 -1.81 26.70
N ILE A 26 -0.70 -0.51 26.83
CA ILE A 26 -1.63 0.24 25.97
C ILE A 26 -0.89 1.14 24.95
N CYS A 27 0.43 1.09 24.90
CA CYS A 27 1.24 1.73 23.88
C CYS A 27 1.43 0.81 22.67
N GLY A 28 2.00 1.34 21.57
CA GLY A 28 2.34 0.55 20.38
C GLY A 28 3.31 -0.62 20.68
N ASP A 29 3.43 -1.51 19.72
CA ASP A 29 4.29 -2.69 19.74
C ASP A 29 4.01 -3.66 20.92
N GLY A 30 2.73 -3.80 21.25
CA GLY A 30 2.24 -4.73 22.26
C GLY A 30 1.99 -6.14 21.73
N ALA A 31 1.35 -6.97 22.58
CA ALA A 31 1.03 -8.36 22.22
C ALA A 31 0.14 -8.46 20.97
N PHE A 32 -0.87 -7.60 20.87
CA PHE A 32 -1.78 -7.60 19.72
C PHE A 32 -1.10 -7.14 18.42
N THR A 33 -0.16 -6.17 18.49
CA THR A 33 0.66 -5.80 17.33
C THR A 33 1.42 -7.01 16.79
N LYS A 34 2.05 -7.79 17.68
CA LYS A 34 2.80 -8.99 17.33
C LYS A 34 1.88 -10.08 16.74
N GLN A 35 0.70 -10.27 17.29
CA GLN A 35 -0.30 -11.21 16.76
C GLN A 35 -0.78 -10.81 15.37
N CYS A 36 -1.10 -9.54 15.16
CA CYS A 36 -1.51 -9.04 13.84
C CYS A 36 -0.39 -9.17 12.81
N SER A 37 0.85 -8.78 13.15
CA SER A 37 2.00 -8.92 12.27
C SER A 37 2.23 -10.37 11.88
N LYS A 38 2.21 -11.28 12.85
CA LYS A 38 2.35 -12.71 12.62
C LYS A 38 1.23 -13.25 11.73
N TRP A 39 -0.01 -12.88 11.99
CA TRP A 39 -1.14 -13.30 11.18
C TRP A 39 -0.99 -12.87 9.71
N ILE A 40 -0.58 -11.62 9.47
CA ILE A 40 -0.34 -11.13 8.10
C ILE A 40 0.81 -11.93 7.45
N GLU A 41 1.93 -12.11 8.14
CA GLU A 41 3.08 -12.87 7.65
C GLU A 41 2.68 -14.31 7.25
N GLU A 42 1.87 -14.99 8.07
CA GLU A 42 1.41 -16.36 7.82
C GLU A 42 0.39 -16.47 6.68
N ASN A 43 -0.46 -15.44 6.50
CA ASN A 43 -1.54 -15.49 5.50
C ASN A 43 -1.15 -14.90 4.14
N THR A 44 -0.14 -14.03 4.09
CA THR A 44 0.33 -13.41 2.85
C THR A 44 1.67 -13.94 2.36
N GLY A 45 2.39 -14.68 3.22
CA GLY A 45 3.74 -15.15 2.92
C GLY A 45 4.80 -14.05 2.90
N THR A 46 4.47 -12.83 3.35
CA THR A 46 5.45 -11.74 3.45
C THR A 46 6.51 -12.02 4.50
N ALA A 47 7.75 -11.64 4.24
CA ALA A 47 8.87 -11.88 5.15
C ALA A 47 8.79 -11.06 6.44
N LYS A 48 8.18 -9.87 6.40
CA LYS A 48 8.07 -8.98 7.55
C LYS A 48 6.87 -8.06 7.46
N THR A 49 6.19 -7.85 8.59
CA THR A 49 5.07 -6.92 8.74
C THR A 49 5.38 -5.90 9.82
N LEU A 50 5.13 -4.64 9.49
CA LEU A 50 5.15 -3.52 10.43
C LEU A 50 3.77 -2.85 10.41
N LEU A 51 3.12 -2.79 11.57
CA LEU A 51 1.84 -2.10 11.69
C LEU A 51 2.05 -0.59 11.81
N THR A 52 1.22 0.13 11.11
CA THR A 52 1.13 1.59 11.17
C THR A 52 -0.29 2.01 11.59
N THR A 53 -0.48 3.27 11.88
CA THR A 53 -1.80 3.82 12.29
C THR A 53 -2.76 4.01 11.12
N SER A 54 -2.24 3.98 9.89
CA SER A 54 -3.04 4.10 8.65
C SER A 54 -2.23 3.64 7.45
N CYS A 55 -2.89 3.37 6.32
CA CYS A 55 -2.22 3.14 5.04
C CYS A 55 -1.40 4.37 4.60
N THR A 56 -1.87 5.58 4.88
CA THR A 56 -1.11 6.81 4.64
C THR A 56 0.28 6.75 5.30
N HIS A 57 0.35 6.41 6.58
CA HIS A 57 1.64 6.29 7.27
C HIS A 57 2.46 5.08 6.78
N ALA A 58 1.81 4.03 6.26
CA ALA A 58 2.53 2.92 5.62
C ALA A 58 3.22 3.36 4.33
N THR A 59 2.55 4.14 3.48
CA THR A 59 3.14 4.69 2.25
C THR A 59 4.22 5.72 2.54
N GLU A 60 4.04 6.58 3.55
CA GLU A 60 5.10 7.49 4.03
C GLU A 60 6.34 6.72 4.53
N MET A 61 6.14 5.65 5.28
CA MET A 61 7.23 4.77 5.72
C MET A 61 7.93 4.11 4.52
N ALA A 62 7.18 3.66 3.52
CA ALA A 62 7.76 3.11 2.30
C ALA A 62 8.64 4.15 1.58
N ALA A 63 8.19 5.40 1.46
CA ALA A 63 8.98 6.49 0.88
C ALA A 63 10.30 6.75 1.65
N ILE A 64 10.28 6.63 2.98
CA ILE A 64 11.49 6.70 3.82
C ILE A 64 12.42 5.53 3.55
N LEU A 65 11.89 4.30 3.55
CA LEU A 65 12.67 3.08 3.35
C LEU A 65 13.31 3.00 1.95
N LEU A 66 12.67 3.60 0.95
CA LEU A 66 13.22 3.72 -0.41
C LEU A 66 14.23 4.87 -0.55
N ASP A 67 14.51 5.61 0.52
CA ASP A 67 15.40 6.79 0.51
C ASP A 67 15.03 7.81 -0.58
N ILE A 68 13.73 8.04 -0.74
CA ILE A 68 13.21 9.03 -1.70
C ILE A 68 13.73 10.43 -1.37
N LYS A 69 14.19 11.14 -2.38
CA LYS A 69 14.86 12.45 -2.28
C LYS A 69 14.23 13.49 -3.21
N PRO A 70 14.48 14.77 -2.94
CA PRO A 70 14.09 15.84 -3.85
C PRO A 70 14.63 15.62 -5.28
N GLY A 71 13.70 15.67 -6.24
CA GLY A 71 13.99 15.47 -7.65
C GLY A 71 13.83 14.04 -8.15
N ASP A 72 13.65 13.05 -7.28
CA ASP A 72 13.22 11.71 -7.68
C ASP A 72 11.81 11.74 -8.27
N GLU A 73 11.49 10.81 -9.14
CA GLU A 73 10.17 10.65 -9.74
C GLU A 73 9.55 9.31 -9.32
N VAL A 74 8.24 9.34 -9.03
CA VAL A 74 7.47 8.16 -8.63
C VAL A 74 6.22 8.07 -9.50
N ILE A 75 6.11 6.96 -10.22
CA ILE A 75 4.99 6.70 -11.14
C ILE A 75 3.81 6.11 -10.36
N MET A 76 2.61 6.65 -10.57
CA MET A 76 1.39 6.21 -9.90
C MET A 76 0.15 6.48 -10.78
N PRO A 77 -1.00 5.83 -10.50
CA PRO A 77 -2.22 6.10 -11.25
C PRO A 77 -2.73 7.52 -10.99
N SER A 78 -3.35 8.12 -12.03
CA SER A 78 -4.01 9.42 -11.91
C SER A 78 -5.29 9.38 -11.06
N TYR A 79 -5.82 8.20 -10.80
CA TYR A 79 -7.00 7.97 -9.98
C TYR A 79 -6.62 7.17 -8.73
N THR A 80 -6.47 7.86 -7.62
CA THR A 80 -6.12 7.29 -6.33
C THR A 80 -6.51 8.24 -5.19
N PHE A 81 -6.40 7.78 -3.96
CA PHE A 81 -6.51 8.66 -2.81
C PHE A 81 -5.25 9.54 -2.70
N VAL A 82 -5.42 10.78 -2.31
CA VAL A 82 -4.36 11.81 -2.31
C VAL A 82 -3.10 11.38 -1.55
N SER A 83 -3.24 10.61 -0.47
CA SER A 83 -2.10 10.18 0.35
C SER A 83 -1.11 9.27 -0.39
N THR A 84 -1.55 8.59 -1.46
CA THR A 84 -0.64 7.81 -2.31
C THR A 84 0.43 8.72 -2.93
N ALA A 85 0.06 9.93 -3.35
CA ALA A 85 1.01 10.90 -3.89
C ALA A 85 1.75 11.66 -2.79
N ASP A 86 1.03 12.11 -1.76
CA ASP A 86 1.57 12.93 -0.67
C ASP A 86 2.75 12.26 0.02
N ALA A 87 2.70 10.96 0.22
CA ALA A 87 3.78 10.19 0.86
C ALA A 87 5.15 10.42 0.23
N PHE A 88 5.21 10.54 -1.09
CA PHE A 88 6.45 10.75 -1.84
C PHE A 88 6.75 12.24 -2.03
N VAL A 89 5.72 13.06 -2.25
CA VAL A 89 5.86 14.51 -2.39
C VAL A 89 6.40 15.15 -1.12
N LEU A 90 6.00 14.67 0.06
CA LEU A 90 6.56 15.10 1.35
C LEU A 90 8.08 14.86 1.47
N ARG A 91 8.62 13.93 0.70
CA ARG A 91 10.06 13.68 0.59
C ARG A 91 10.74 14.49 -0.53
N GLY A 92 9.97 15.30 -1.25
CA GLY A 92 10.46 16.12 -2.35
C GLY A 92 10.45 15.46 -3.72
N ALA A 93 9.87 14.27 -3.84
CA ALA A 93 9.69 13.62 -5.12
C ALA A 93 8.61 14.30 -5.95
N LYS A 94 8.67 14.09 -7.25
CA LYS A 94 7.63 14.44 -8.21
C LYS A 94 6.76 13.23 -8.48
N ALA A 95 5.45 13.36 -8.23
CA ALA A 95 4.48 12.39 -8.69
C ALA A 95 4.35 12.46 -10.22
N VAL A 96 4.49 11.32 -10.87
CA VAL A 96 4.30 11.15 -12.32
C VAL A 96 3.05 10.33 -12.53
N PHE A 97 1.98 10.99 -12.92
CA PHE A 97 0.69 10.34 -13.08
C PHE A 97 0.59 9.65 -14.44
N VAL A 98 0.09 8.42 -14.39
CA VAL A 98 -0.24 7.60 -15.55
C VAL A 98 -1.75 7.33 -15.54
N ASP A 99 -2.35 7.26 -16.69
CA ASP A 99 -3.79 7.03 -16.82
C ASP A 99 -4.19 5.61 -16.37
N ILE A 100 -5.48 5.38 -16.23
CA ILE A 100 -6.06 4.17 -15.67
C ILE A 100 -6.88 3.41 -16.73
N HIS A 101 -7.09 2.12 -16.49
CA HIS A 101 -8.10 1.35 -17.19
C HIS A 101 -9.50 1.76 -16.71
N PRO A 102 -10.39 2.25 -17.58
CA PRO A 102 -11.72 2.71 -17.16
C PRO A 102 -12.59 1.59 -16.54
N GLU A 103 -12.31 0.33 -16.87
CA GLU A 103 -13.08 -0.81 -16.37
C GLU A 103 -12.71 -1.20 -14.94
N THR A 104 -11.46 -0.96 -14.52
CA THR A 104 -10.95 -1.39 -13.21
C THR A 104 -10.52 -0.24 -12.32
N MET A 105 -10.33 0.95 -12.87
CA MET A 105 -9.72 2.13 -12.23
C MET A 105 -8.27 1.91 -11.79
N ASN A 106 -7.67 0.79 -12.15
CA ASN A 106 -6.25 0.49 -11.89
C ASN A 106 -5.34 1.16 -12.93
N ILE A 107 -4.09 1.39 -12.57
CA ILE A 107 -3.08 1.95 -13.47
C ILE A 107 -3.02 1.17 -14.80
N ASP A 108 -2.94 1.88 -15.92
CA ASP A 108 -2.70 1.25 -17.23
C ASP A 108 -1.20 0.94 -17.37
N GLU A 109 -0.85 -0.32 -17.18
CA GLU A 109 0.52 -0.80 -17.20
C GLU A 109 1.23 -0.53 -18.53
N ARG A 110 0.47 -0.43 -19.64
CA ARG A 110 1.00 -0.16 -20.99
C ARG A 110 1.59 1.23 -21.16
N LEU A 111 1.21 2.15 -20.26
CA LEU A 111 1.66 3.54 -20.28
C LEU A 111 2.84 3.79 -19.35
N ILE A 112 3.18 2.86 -18.46
CA ILE A 112 4.22 3.04 -17.44
C ILE A 112 5.59 3.27 -18.09
N GLU A 113 5.99 2.44 -19.07
CA GLU A 113 7.32 2.55 -19.70
C GLU A 113 7.58 3.94 -20.30
N ASN A 114 6.54 4.54 -20.90
CA ASN A 114 6.65 5.87 -21.51
C ASN A 114 6.84 7.00 -20.49
N ALA A 115 6.51 6.74 -19.24
CA ALA A 115 6.64 7.70 -18.12
C ALA A 115 7.99 7.57 -17.39
N ILE A 116 8.79 6.55 -17.70
CA ILE A 116 10.07 6.30 -17.02
C ILE A 116 11.13 7.29 -17.52
N THR A 117 11.86 7.88 -16.59
CA THR A 117 13.04 8.69 -16.82
C THR A 117 14.21 8.22 -15.96
N GLU A 118 15.38 8.80 -16.13
CA GLU A 118 16.56 8.54 -15.28
C GLU A 118 16.33 8.89 -13.80
N LYS A 119 15.30 9.68 -13.50
CA LYS A 119 14.92 10.08 -12.13
C LYS A 119 13.88 9.17 -11.49
N THR A 120 13.29 8.27 -12.26
CA THR A 120 12.26 7.35 -11.75
C THR A 120 12.86 6.39 -10.73
N LYS A 121 12.25 6.29 -9.54
CA LYS A 121 12.70 5.42 -8.44
C LYS A 121 11.73 4.30 -8.14
N ALA A 122 10.44 4.55 -8.29
CA ALA A 122 9.41 3.58 -7.93
C ALA A 122 8.16 3.69 -8.80
N ILE A 123 7.43 2.59 -8.84
CA ILE A 123 6.08 2.49 -9.36
C ILE A 123 5.16 2.16 -8.18
N VAL A 124 4.06 2.89 -8.05
CA VAL A 124 3.06 2.70 -6.98
C VAL A 124 1.72 2.31 -7.61
N PRO A 125 1.50 1.03 -7.89
CA PRO A 125 0.17 0.55 -8.30
C PRO A 125 -0.80 0.63 -7.10
N VAL A 126 -2.06 0.94 -7.39
CA VAL A 126 -3.15 0.97 -6.40
C VAL A 126 -4.16 -0.11 -6.77
N HIS A 127 -4.44 -1.04 -5.86
CA HIS A 127 -5.43 -2.10 -6.06
C HIS A 127 -6.83 -1.57 -5.77
N TYR A 128 -7.37 -0.81 -6.72
CA TYR A 128 -8.64 -0.11 -6.51
C TYR A 128 -9.80 -1.07 -6.27
N ALA A 129 -10.58 -0.79 -5.22
CA ALA A 129 -11.69 -1.63 -4.76
C ALA A 129 -11.32 -3.12 -4.51
N GLY A 130 -10.05 -3.40 -4.24
CA GLY A 130 -9.54 -4.76 -4.03
C GLY A 130 -9.28 -5.54 -5.31
N VAL A 131 -9.40 -4.91 -6.48
CA VAL A 131 -9.05 -5.53 -7.76
C VAL A 131 -7.56 -5.38 -8.01
N ALA A 132 -6.85 -6.50 -8.13
CA ALA A 132 -5.42 -6.47 -8.35
C ALA A 132 -5.05 -5.81 -9.70
N CYS A 133 -3.99 -5.00 -9.69
CA CYS A 133 -3.35 -4.51 -10.91
C CYS A 133 -2.73 -5.65 -11.72
N LYS A 134 -2.29 -5.38 -12.94
CA LYS A 134 -1.53 -6.32 -13.78
C LYS A 134 -0.09 -6.48 -13.27
N MET A 135 0.04 -7.18 -12.12
CA MET A 135 1.29 -7.20 -11.37
C MET A 135 2.44 -7.88 -12.12
N ASP A 136 2.17 -8.90 -12.94
CA ASP A 136 3.24 -9.55 -13.73
C ASP A 136 3.89 -8.56 -14.69
N GLU A 137 3.09 -7.73 -15.36
CA GLU A 137 3.54 -6.72 -16.30
C GLU A 137 4.27 -5.58 -15.57
N ILE A 138 3.70 -5.09 -14.48
CA ILE A 138 4.30 -4.03 -13.66
C ILE A 138 5.64 -4.48 -13.07
N CYS A 139 5.71 -5.68 -12.52
CA CYS A 139 6.94 -6.24 -11.96
C CYS A 139 8.01 -6.47 -13.04
N ALA A 140 7.61 -6.91 -14.25
CA ALA A 140 8.53 -7.05 -15.37
C ALA A 140 9.14 -5.71 -15.79
N ILE A 141 8.31 -4.65 -15.87
CA ILE A 141 8.79 -3.29 -16.13
C ILE A 141 9.73 -2.82 -15.03
N ALA A 142 9.34 -2.98 -13.77
CA ALA A 142 10.16 -2.58 -12.63
C ALA A 142 11.52 -3.29 -12.64
N GLN A 143 11.55 -4.58 -12.92
CA GLN A 143 12.79 -5.36 -13.03
C GLN A 143 13.68 -4.87 -14.18
N LYS A 144 13.10 -4.60 -15.36
CA LYS A 144 13.81 -4.13 -16.55
C LYS A 144 14.55 -2.80 -16.31
N TYR A 145 13.95 -1.92 -15.49
CA TYR A 145 14.48 -0.57 -15.23
C TYR A 145 15.07 -0.41 -13.81
N ASP A 146 15.23 -1.50 -13.06
CA ASP A 146 15.72 -1.50 -11.66
C ASP A 146 14.91 -0.55 -10.75
N LEU A 147 13.60 -0.52 -10.92
CA LEU A 147 12.68 0.28 -10.13
C LEU A 147 12.12 -0.53 -8.95
N LYS A 148 11.70 0.17 -7.90
CA LYS A 148 10.98 -0.43 -6.77
C LYS A 148 9.48 -0.41 -7.03
N VAL A 149 8.77 -1.39 -6.48
CA VAL A 149 7.31 -1.44 -6.52
C VAL A 149 6.80 -1.27 -5.09
N VAL A 150 5.87 -0.35 -4.90
CA VAL A 150 5.16 -0.13 -3.63
C VAL A 150 3.67 -0.30 -3.91
N GLU A 151 3.10 -1.42 -3.51
CA GLU A 151 1.67 -1.70 -3.72
C GLU A 151 0.83 -0.95 -2.67
N ASP A 152 -0.01 -0.02 -3.12
CA ASP A 152 -1.04 0.56 -2.28
C ASP A 152 -2.25 -0.38 -2.26
N ALA A 153 -2.30 -1.19 -1.23
CA ALA A 153 -3.33 -2.19 -0.99
C ALA A 153 -4.33 -1.76 0.11
N ALA A 154 -4.57 -0.47 0.28
CA ALA A 154 -5.51 0.05 1.28
C ALA A 154 -6.88 -0.63 1.22
N GLN A 155 -7.30 -1.04 0.04
CA GLN A 155 -8.54 -1.77 -0.21
C GLN A 155 -8.32 -3.24 -0.59
N GLY A 156 -7.08 -3.71 -0.57
CA GLY A 156 -6.65 -5.00 -1.10
C GLY A 156 -6.39 -6.10 -0.07
N VAL A 157 -6.69 -5.87 1.22
CA VAL A 157 -6.47 -6.89 2.25
C VAL A 157 -7.24 -8.16 1.92
N MET A 158 -6.55 -9.31 1.89
CA MET A 158 -7.07 -10.63 1.48
C MET A 158 -7.46 -10.75 -0.01
N ALA A 159 -7.21 -9.73 -0.84
CA ALA A 159 -7.26 -9.90 -2.28
C ALA A 159 -6.09 -10.80 -2.73
N SER A 160 -6.27 -11.49 -3.83
CA SER A 160 -5.23 -12.33 -4.41
C SER A 160 -5.07 -12.06 -5.90
N TYR A 161 -3.83 -12.16 -6.39
CA TYR A 161 -3.50 -12.09 -7.79
C TYR A 161 -2.97 -13.45 -8.26
N LYS A 162 -3.69 -14.12 -9.19
CA LYS A 162 -3.34 -15.46 -9.73
C LYS A 162 -3.05 -16.50 -8.64
N GLY A 163 -3.79 -16.43 -7.53
CA GLY A 163 -3.68 -17.38 -6.42
C GLY A 163 -2.55 -17.09 -5.41
N LYS A 164 -1.99 -15.90 -5.46
CA LYS A 164 -0.99 -15.38 -4.51
C LYS A 164 -1.53 -14.16 -3.80
#